data_5901842eff3cc4df52cb48b76713bc29
#
_entry.id   5901842eff3cc4df52cb48b76713bc29
#
_cell.length_a   1.000
_cell.length_b   1.000
_cell.length_c   1.000
_cell.angle_alpha   90.00
_cell.angle_beta   90.00
_cell.angle_gamma   90.00
#
_symmetry.space_group_name_H-M   'P 1'
#
loop_
_entity.id
_entity.type
_entity.pdbx_description
1 polymer ?
#
loop_
_entity_poly.entity_id
_entity_poly.type
_entity_poly.pdbx_seq_one_letter_code
_entity_poly.pdbx_strand_id
1 'polypeptide(L)'
;MEKIDLNKIYKRKKSDRDIFQELMPFKVKEILLIANYYDSYTIEREGQFSGKIFGEYLQLNLFAAPRFTSVANEEGALHELKKRHFDLIIIMAGLDKETPILTSRHIKELYPDICQLMLVNNNADLSYLLSSEKEISESIERVFVWNGSTKVFLAMAKYLEDKINLEADTKLG
;
A
#
# COMPACT_ATOMS: atom_id res chain seq x y z
N MET A 1 -8.80 -31.36 29.78
CA MET A 1 -8.48 -31.42 28.99
C MET A 1 -9.08 -31.11 28.14
N GLU A 2 -9.37 -31.23 27.74
CA GLU A 2 -9.02 -30.74 26.74
C GLU A 2 -10.11 -30.28 25.90
N LYS A 3 -11.09 -29.40 26.51
CA LYS A 3 -12.04 -28.61 25.78
C LYS A 3 -11.36 -27.68 24.76
N ILE A 4 -10.14 -27.28 25.08
CA ILE A 4 -9.31 -26.48 24.20
C ILE A 4 -8.99 -27.27 22.94
N ASP A 5 -8.79 -28.57 23.06
CA ASP A 5 -8.44 -29.42 21.94
C ASP A 5 -9.61 -29.66 21.00
N LEU A 6 -10.81 -29.79 21.53
CA LEU A 6 -12.02 -29.94 20.73
C LEU A 6 -12.27 -28.69 19.87
N ASN A 7 -12.09 -27.51 20.45
CA ASN A 7 -12.21 -26.25 19.70
C ASN A 7 -11.08 -26.08 18.69
N LYS A 8 -9.88 -26.48 19.03
CA LYS A 8 -8.76 -26.46 18.09
C LYS A 8 -8.96 -27.45 16.95
N ILE A 9 -9.45 -28.64 17.24
CA ILE A 9 -9.77 -29.65 16.23
C ILE A 9 -10.93 -29.18 15.35
N TYR A 10 -11.93 -28.57 15.96
CA TYR A 10 -13.07 -27.99 15.22
C TYR A 10 -12.64 -26.83 14.34
N LYS A 11 -11.80 -25.93 14.84
CA LYS A 11 -11.22 -24.85 14.05
C LYS A 11 -10.31 -25.38 12.93
N ARG A 12 -9.57 -26.43 13.19
CA ARG A 12 -8.74 -27.07 12.17
C ARG A 12 -9.57 -27.70 11.07
N LYS A 13 -10.67 -28.37 11.42
CA LYS A 13 -11.61 -28.94 10.44
C LYS A 13 -12.40 -27.86 9.73
N LYS A 14 -12.69 -26.76 10.42
CA LYS A 14 -13.45 -25.68 9.84
C LYS A 14 -12.65 -24.96 8.76
N SER A 15 -11.30 -25.02 8.86
CA SER A 15 -10.54 -24.29 7.93
C SER A 15 -9.15 -24.80 7.77
N ASP A 16 -9.07 -25.80 6.97
CA ASP A 16 -7.87 -25.96 6.17
C ASP A 16 -7.53 -24.64 5.48
N ARG A 17 -8.56 -23.81 5.16
CA ARG A 17 -8.40 -22.44 4.68
C ARG A 17 -7.75 -21.51 5.70
N ASP A 18 -8.16 -21.54 6.98
CA ASP A 18 -7.61 -20.60 7.97
C ASP A 18 -6.18 -20.98 8.34
N ILE A 19 -5.90 -22.27 8.44
CA ILE A 19 -4.53 -22.77 8.64
C ILE A 19 -3.67 -22.41 7.43
N PHE A 20 -4.21 -22.57 6.24
CA PHE A 20 -3.53 -22.21 5.00
C PHE A 20 -3.30 -20.71 4.92
N GLN A 21 -4.27 -19.86 5.34
CA GLN A 21 -4.10 -18.41 5.40
C GLN A 21 -3.08 -17.98 6.44
N GLU A 22 -3.03 -18.64 7.60
CA GLU A 22 -2.00 -18.35 8.61
C GLU A 22 -0.60 -18.70 8.12
N LEU A 23 -0.48 -19.68 7.25
CA LEU A 23 0.78 -20.10 6.65
C LEU A 23 1.13 -19.30 5.39
N MET A 24 0.16 -18.56 4.84
CA MET A 24 0.40 -17.75 3.64
C MET A 24 1.20 -16.51 3.96
N PRO A 25 2.10 -16.11 3.06
CA PRO A 25 2.78 -14.83 3.22
C PRO A 25 1.78 -13.67 3.19
N PHE A 26 2.16 -12.60 3.85
CA PHE A 26 1.37 -11.37 3.87
C PHE A 26 1.10 -10.87 2.46
N LYS A 27 -0.13 -10.45 2.20
CA LYS A 27 -0.54 -9.84 0.94
C LYS A 27 -1.21 -8.49 1.21
N VAL A 28 -0.88 -7.50 0.39
CA VAL A 28 -1.53 -6.19 0.44
C VAL A 28 -2.94 -6.33 -0.13
N LYS A 29 -3.93 -5.97 0.66
CA LYS A 29 -5.35 -6.07 0.27
C LYS A 29 -6.02 -4.73 0.07
N GLU A 30 -5.69 -3.75 0.88
CA GLU A 30 -6.33 -2.43 0.86
C GLU A 30 -5.27 -1.34 0.73
N ILE A 31 -5.38 -0.54 -0.31
CA ILE A 31 -4.45 0.56 -0.57
C ILE A 31 -5.24 1.88 -0.60
N LEU A 32 -4.76 2.85 0.15
CA LEU A 32 -5.28 4.22 0.10
C LEU A 32 -4.36 5.04 -0.81
N LEU A 33 -4.92 5.58 -1.88
CA LEU A 33 -4.19 6.43 -2.81
C LEU A 33 -4.60 7.89 -2.58
N ILE A 34 -3.64 8.72 -2.22
CA ILE A 34 -3.85 10.16 -2.05
C ILE A 34 -3.28 10.85 -3.27
N ALA A 35 -4.16 11.38 -4.11
CA ALA A 35 -3.79 12.04 -5.35
C ALA A 35 -4.77 13.19 -5.60
N ASN A 36 -4.25 14.37 -5.97
CA ASN A 36 -5.14 15.48 -6.31
C ASN A 36 -5.97 15.15 -7.56
N TYR A 37 -7.00 15.95 -7.84
CA TYR A 37 -7.90 15.68 -8.95
C TYR A 37 -7.20 15.56 -10.30
N TYR A 38 -6.16 16.34 -10.52
CA TYR A 38 -5.44 16.30 -11.78
C TYR A 38 -4.68 14.98 -11.93
N ASP A 39 -3.99 14.54 -10.89
CA ASP A 39 -3.24 13.31 -10.92
C ASP A 39 -4.16 12.08 -11.00
N SER A 40 -5.25 12.07 -10.23
CA SER A 40 -6.26 11.02 -10.31
C SER A 40 -6.86 10.91 -11.69
N TYR A 41 -7.22 12.04 -12.29
CA TYR A 41 -7.79 12.10 -13.62
C TYR A 41 -6.83 11.54 -14.66
N THR A 42 -5.55 11.87 -14.55
CA THR A 42 -4.52 11.38 -15.47
C THR A 42 -4.39 9.85 -15.36
N ILE A 43 -4.37 9.31 -14.16
CA ILE A 43 -4.30 7.87 -13.93
C ILE A 43 -5.52 7.17 -14.51
N GLU A 44 -6.71 7.69 -14.23
CA GLU A 44 -7.97 7.11 -14.70
C GLU A 44 -8.09 7.20 -16.23
N ARG A 45 -7.69 8.33 -16.80
CA ARG A 45 -7.73 8.55 -18.25
C ARG A 45 -6.78 7.63 -19.01
N GLU A 46 -5.61 7.39 -18.47
CA GLU A 46 -4.61 6.52 -19.13
C GLU A 46 -4.98 5.05 -19.11
N GLY A 47 -6.10 4.72 -18.42
CA GLY A 47 -6.53 3.45 -18.73
C GLY A 47 -7.29 2.61 -17.76
N GLN A 48 -8.37 3.11 -17.23
CA GLN A 48 -9.19 2.23 -16.40
C GLN A 48 -8.33 1.53 -15.35
N PHE A 49 -7.75 2.34 -14.49
CA PHE A 49 -6.75 2.00 -13.52
C PHE A 49 -6.99 0.66 -12.80
N SER A 50 -8.19 0.48 -12.24
CA SER A 50 -8.54 -0.74 -11.53
C SER A 50 -8.57 -1.97 -12.45
N GLY A 51 -9.07 -1.80 -13.67
CA GLY A 51 -9.12 -2.87 -14.64
C GLY A 51 -7.75 -3.32 -15.12
N LYS A 52 -6.84 -2.36 -15.33
CA LYS A 52 -5.47 -2.67 -15.72
C LYS A 52 -4.71 -3.41 -14.62
N ILE A 53 -4.84 -2.95 -13.39
CA ILE A 53 -4.20 -3.61 -12.25
C ILE A 53 -4.72 -5.03 -12.11
N PHE A 54 -6.04 -5.22 -12.19
CA PHE A 54 -6.65 -6.54 -12.12
C PHE A 54 -6.13 -7.45 -13.24
N GLY A 55 -6.04 -6.91 -14.47
CA GLY A 55 -5.51 -7.65 -15.60
C GLY A 55 -4.06 -8.07 -15.43
N GLU A 56 -3.23 -7.20 -14.87
CA GLU A 56 -1.83 -7.51 -14.57
C GLU A 56 -1.71 -8.61 -13.51
N TYR A 57 -2.54 -8.56 -12.47
CA TYR A 57 -2.58 -9.62 -11.46
C TYR A 57 -3.01 -10.96 -12.05
N LEU A 58 -3.97 -10.97 -12.98
CA LEU A 58 -4.37 -12.19 -13.68
C LEU A 58 -3.24 -12.76 -14.54
N GLN A 59 -2.52 -11.91 -15.25
CA GLN A 59 -1.39 -12.33 -16.09
C GLN A 59 -0.26 -12.96 -15.28
N LEU A 60 -0.07 -12.49 -14.04
CA LEU A 60 0.96 -13.00 -13.15
C LEU A 60 0.48 -14.15 -12.27
N ASN A 61 -0.74 -14.65 -12.51
CA ASN A 61 -1.37 -15.70 -11.69
C ASN A 61 -1.46 -15.35 -10.21
N LEU A 62 -1.64 -14.06 -9.92
CA LEU A 62 -1.82 -13.60 -8.55
C LEU A 62 -3.29 -13.71 -8.15
N PHE A 63 -3.57 -14.27 -6.99
CA PHE A 63 -4.91 -14.67 -6.59
C PHE A 63 -5.85 -13.53 -6.26
N ALA A 64 -5.35 -12.38 -5.88
CA ALA A 64 -6.19 -11.26 -5.52
C ALA A 64 -5.48 -9.94 -5.76
N ALA A 65 -6.08 -9.09 -6.58
CA ALA A 65 -5.63 -7.72 -6.75
C ALA A 65 -6.00 -6.91 -5.49
N PRO A 66 -5.13 -6.00 -5.04
CA PRO A 66 -5.50 -5.10 -3.96
C PRO A 66 -6.61 -4.16 -4.38
N ARG A 67 -7.43 -3.75 -3.41
CA ARG A 67 -8.47 -2.76 -3.65
C ARG A 67 -7.91 -1.37 -3.39
N PHE A 68 -8.15 -0.45 -4.32
CA PHE A 68 -7.71 0.93 -4.21
C PHE A 68 -8.87 1.83 -3.82
N THR A 69 -8.62 2.70 -2.85
CA THR A 69 -9.52 3.79 -2.50
C THR A 69 -8.77 5.09 -2.76
N SER A 70 -9.28 5.90 -3.67
CA SER A 70 -8.65 7.18 -4.03
C SER A 70 -9.29 8.34 -3.30
N VAL A 71 -8.47 9.22 -2.76
CA VAL A 71 -8.89 10.47 -2.13
C VAL A 71 -8.03 11.62 -2.65
N ALA A 72 -8.57 12.82 -2.60
CA ALA A 72 -7.91 13.98 -3.20
C ALA A 72 -6.97 14.73 -2.24
N ASN A 73 -7.13 14.57 -0.94
CA ASN A 73 -6.42 15.36 0.06
C ASN A 73 -6.35 14.65 1.41
N GLU A 74 -5.69 15.30 2.36
CA GLU A 74 -5.54 14.79 3.72
C GLU A 74 -6.88 14.55 4.42
N GLU A 75 -7.82 15.46 4.27
CA GLU A 75 -9.13 15.35 4.89
C GLU A 75 -9.84 14.08 4.44
N GLY A 76 -9.84 13.83 3.13
CA GLY A 76 -10.40 12.61 2.57
C GLY A 76 -9.67 11.35 3.07
N ALA A 77 -8.35 11.44 3.18
CA ALA A 77 -7.54 10.32 3.68
C ALA A 77 -7.89 9.99 5.13
N LEU A 78 -7.95 10.99 6.00
CA LEU A 78 -8.29 10.79 7.41
C LEU A 78 -9.71 10.26 7.59
N HIS A 79 -10.63 10.71 6.75
CA HIS A 79 -12.01 10.21 6.76
C HIS A 79 -12.06 8.71 6.43
N GLU A 80 -11.33 8.28 5.42
CA GLU A 80 -11.27 6.87 5.05
C GLU A 80 -10.53 6.01 6.08
N LEU A 81 -9.44 6.53 6.65
CA LEU A 81 -8.67 5.83 7.67
C LEU A 81 -9.46 5.57 8.96
N LYS A 82 -10.44 6.42 9.27
CA LYS A 82 -11.35 6.19 10.39
C LYS A 82 -12.36 5.08 10.13
N LYS A 83 -12.69 4.86 8.87
CA LYS A 83 -13.72 3.89 8.49
C LYS A 83 -13.19 2.47 8.38
N ARG A 84 -11.96 2.29 7.91
CA ARG A 84 -11.43 0.97 7.61
C ARG A 84 -9.91 0.93 7.73
N HIS A 85 -9.39 -0.27 7.80
CA HIS A 85 -7.96 -0.51 7.81
C HIS A 85 -7.40 -0.48 6.39
N PHE A 86 -6.22 0.11 6.24
CA PHE A 86 -5.45 0.08 5.01
C PHE A 86 -4.08 -0.53 5.28
N ASP A 87 -3.61 -1.35 4.37
CA ASP A 87 -2.30 -1.98 4.46
C ASP A 87 -1.18 -1.07 3.98
N LEU A 88 -1.50 -0.19 3.04
CA LEU A 88 -0.53 0.66 2.37
C LEU A 88 -1.17 1.99 2.00
N ILE A 89 -0.42 3.07 2.19
CA ILE A 89 -0.80 4.39 1.72
C ILE A 89 0.19 4.82 0.64
N ILE A 90 -0.32 5.22 -0.51
CA ILE A 90 0.47 5.78 -1.60
C ILE A 90 0.09 7.25 -1.74
N ILE A 91 1.08 8.13 -1.65
CA ILE A 91 0.88 9.57 -1.79
C ILE A 91 1.55 10.03 -3.07
N MET A 92 0.76 10.62 -3.98
CA MET A 92 1.30 11.19 -5.20
C MET A 92 1.77 12.62 -4.96
N ALA A 93 3.01 12.90 -5.33
CA ALA A 93 3.56 14.25 -5.31
C ALA A 93 3.67 14.75 -6.75
N GLY A 94 2.85 15.76 -7.08
CA GLY A 94 2.88 16.41 -8.37
C GLY A 94 3.70 17.70 -8.33
N LEU A 95 3.11 18.79 -8.80
CA LEU A 95 3.78 20.11 -8.80
C LEU A 95 4.01 20.61 -7.37
N ASP A 96 3.05 20.41 -6.49
CA ASP A 96 3.20 20.72 -5.07
C ASP A 96 3.82 19.51 -4.36
N LYS A 97 5.01 19.68 -3.84
CA LYS A 97 5.73 18.63 -3.14
C LYS A 97 5.69 18.80 -1.62
N GLU A 98 5.33 19.99 -1.16
CA GLU A 98 5.28 20.27 0.28
C GLU A 98 4.05 19.69 0.95
N THR A 99 2.88 19.89 0.36
CA THR A 99 1.62 19.36 0.91
C THR A 99 1.63 17.84 1.07
N PRO A 100 2.10 17.05 0.09
CA PRO A 100 2.19 15.59 0.28
C PRO A 100 3.10 15.19 1.44
N ILE A 101 4.20 15.89 1.66
CA ILE A 101 5.11 15.61 2.78
C ILE A 101 4.43 15.91 4.11
N LEU A 102 3.76 17.06 4.22
CA LEU A 102 3.02 17.42 5.43
C LEU A 102 1.89 16.44 5.72
N THR A 103 1.14 16.06 4.71
CA THR A 103 0.08 15.05 4.82
C THR A 103 0.64 13.73 5.35
N SER A 104 1.74 13.29 4.79
CA SER A 104 2.43 12.07 5.19
C SER A 104 2.84 12.11 6.67
N ARG A 105 3.35 13.23 7.13
CA ARG A 105 3.74 13.40 8.54
C ARG A 105 2.56 13.34 9.48
N HIS A 106 1.47 14.04 9.15
CA HIS A 106 0.25 14.02 9.96
C HIS A 106 -0.33 12.61 10.05
N ILE A 107 -0.36 11.91 8.93
CA ILE A 107 -0.84 10.53 8.92
C ILE A 107 0.07 9.63 9.77
N LYS A 108 1.38 9.82 9.69
CA LYS A 108 2.34 9.03 10.46
C LYS A 108 2.15 9.23 11.97
N GLU A 109 1.83 10.43 12.39
CA GLU A 109 1.54 10.72 13.79
C GLU A 109 0.30 9.98 14.30
N LEU A 110 -0.73 9.90 13.46
CA LEU A 110 -2.01 9.28 13.84
C LEU A 110 -2.03 7.77 13.60
N TYR A 111 -1.34 7.31 12.57
CA TYR A 111 -1.32 5.91 12.14
C TYR A 111 0.13 5.46 11.87
N PRO A 112 0.95 5.34 12.92
CA PRO A 112 2.39 5.09 12.75
C PRO A 112 2.74 3.72 12.16
N ASP A 113 1.83 2.77 12.21
CA ASP A 113 2.10 1.40 11.76
C ASP A 113 1.81 1.18 10.28
N ILE A 114 1.13 2.12 9.62
CA ILE A 114 0.80 1.97 8.21
C ILE A 114 1.97 2.45 7.35
N CYS A 115 2.45 1.61 6.45
CA CYS A 115 3.51 1.97 5.52
C CYS A 115 3.02 3.04 4.55
N GLN A 116 3.83 4.07 4.35
CA GLN A 116 3.55 5.12 3.39
C GLN A 116 4.65 5.14 2.33
N LEU A 117 4.25 5.09 1.07
CA LEU A 117 5.14 5.21 -0.09
C LEU A 117 4.74 6.44 -0.89
N MET A 118 5.70 7.06 -1.54
CA MET A 118 5.45 8.23 -2.37
C MET A 118 5.66 7.90 -3.83
N LEU A 119 4.83 8.47 -4.69
CA LEU A 119 4.90 8.29 -6.13
C LEU A 119 5.09 9.67 -6.78
N VAL A 120 6.16 9.82 -7.55
CA VAL A 120 6.47 11.06 -8.28
C VAL A 120 6.40 10.82 -9.77
N ASN A 121 6.21 11.91 -10.54
CA ASN A 121 5.94 11.80 -11.97
C ASN A 121 7.19 11.67 -12.84
N ASN A 122 8.37 12.03 -12.32
CA ASN A 122 9.59 12.00 -13.13
C ASN A 122 10.85 11.99 -12.25
N ASN A 123 11.99 11.76 -12.89
CA ASN A 123 13.28 11.69 -12.21
C ASN A 123 13.74 13.04 -11.63
N ALA A 124 13.34 14.15 -12.21
CA ALA A 124 13.67 15.48 -11.67
C ALA A 124 12.98 15.70 -10.33
N ASP A 125 11.73 15.28 -10.21
CA ASP A 125 10.99 15.32 -8.95
C ASP A 125 11.63 14.40 -7.90
N LEU A 126 12.09 13.23 -8.31
CA LEU A 126 12.81 12.32 -7.44
C LEU A 126 14.09 12.98 -6.92
N SER A 127 14.87 13.62 -7.77
CA SER A 127 16.10 14.32 -7.37
C SER A 127 15.83 15.43 -6.38
N TYR A 128 14.76 16.19 -6.59
CA TYR A 128 14.33 17.24 -5.66
C TYR A 128 14.00 16.66 -4.28
N LEU A 129 13.27 15.57 -4.24
CA LEU A 129 12.89 14.93 -2.98
C LEU A 129 14.08 14.30 -2.26
N LEU A 130 15.03 13.74 -3.00
CA LEU A 130 16.23 13.17 -2.41
C LEU A 130 17.13 14.23 -1.74
N SER A 131 17.04 15.49 -2.19
CA SER A 131 17.74 16.59 -1.51
C SER A 131 17.14 16.91 -0.14
N SER A 132 15.90 16.48 0.10
CA SER A 132 15.18 16.64 1.37
C SER A 132 15.03 15.28 2.09
N GLU A 133 15.93 14.37 1.86
CA GLU A 133 15.86 12.96 2.30
C GLU A 133 15.49 12.79 3.78
N LYS A 134 16.07 13.63 4.65
CA LYS A 134 15.79 13.54 6.08
C LYS A 134 14.32 13.80 6.42
N GLU A 135 13.70 14.76 5.76
CA GLU A 135 12.31 15.12 6.01
C GLU A 135 11.35 14.05 5.49
N ILE A 136 11.73 13.42 4.38
CA ILE A 136 10.92 12.39 3.74
C ILE A 136 11.01 11.07 4.52
N SER A 137 12.21 10.68 4.94
CA SER A 137 12.45 9.40 5.61
C SER A 137 11.74 9.24 6.96
N GLU A 138 11.29 10.35 7.56
CA GLU A 138 10.55 10.30 8.82
C GLU A 138 9.16 9.67 8.65
N SER A 139 8.53 9.85 7.50
CA SER A 139 7.16 9.39 7.27
C SER A 139 6.99 8.53 6.02
N ILE A 140 7.87 8.69 5.04
CA ILE A 140 7.82 7.97 3.74
C ILE A 140 8.94 6.94 3.72
N GLU A 141 8.61 5.69 3.49
CA GLU A 141 9.62 4.62 3.47
C GLU A 141 10.40 4.57 2.16
N ARG A 142 9.75 4.88 1.06
CA ARG A 142 10.39 4.84 -0.26
C ARG A 142 9.65 5.70 -1.26
N VAL A 143 10.39 6.23 -2.24
CA VAL A 143 9.83 7.01 -3.35
C VAL A 143 9.95 6.19 -4.63
N PHE A 144 8.87 6.11 -5.39
CA PHE A 144 8.80 5.45 -6.69
C PHE A 144 8.53 6.47 -7.78
N VAL A 145 8.95 6.19 -9.00
CA VAL A 145 8.74 7.07 -10.14
C VAL A 145 7.68 6.48 -11.06
N TRP A 146 6.67 7.29 -11.38
CA TRP A 146 5.62 6.94 -12.32
C TRP A 146 6.17 7.03 -13.75
N ASN A 147 6.04 5.97 -14.50
CA ASN A 147 6.51 5.89 -15.90
C ASN A 147 5.37 5.67 -16.89
N GLY A 148 4.14 5.96 -16.50
CA GLY A 148 2.97 5.74 -17.34
C GLY A 148 2.40 4.32 -17.27
N SER A 149 3.03 3.41 -16.54
CA SER A 149 2.56 2.04 -16.41
C SER A 149 2.00 1.76 -15.02
N THR A 150 0.86 1.07 -14.95
CA THR A 150 0.27 0.61 -13.70
C THR A 150 1.12 -0.42 -12.96
N LYS A 151 2.14 -0.95 -13.61
CA LYS A 151 3.09 -1.90 -13.00
C LYS A 151 3.81 -1.32 -11.78
N VAL A 152 3.95 0.00 -11.69
CA VAL A 152 4.54 0.64 -10.51
C VAL A 152 3.74 0.31 -9.25
N PHE A 153 2.43 0.21 -9.34
CA PHE A 153 1.59 -0.12 -8.18
C PHE A 153 1.79 -1.57 -7.73
N LEU A 154 2.03 -2.48 -8.67
CA LEU A 154 2.43 -3.85 -8.35
C LEU A 154 3.78 -3.87 -7.62
N ALA A 155 4.73 -3.09 -8.10
CA ALA A 155 6.05 -2.99 -7.49
C ALA A 155 5.96 -2.43 -6.07
N MET A 156 5.10 -1.43 -5.86
CA MET A 156 4.90 -0.83 -4.55
C MET A 156 4.26 -1.82 -3.56
N ALA A 157 3.22 -2.52 -3.99
CA ALA A 157 2.58 -3.55 -3.16
C ALA A 157 3.57 -4.67 -2.83
N LYS A 158 4.33 -5.12 -3.82
CA LYS A 158 5.33 -6.16 -3.63
C LYS A 158 6.45 -5.72 -2.68
N TYR A 159 6.87 -4.48 -2.76
CA TYR A 159 7.86 -3.93 -1.83
C TYR A 159 7.43 -4.14 -0.38
N LEU A 160 6.20 -3.78 -0.06
CA LEU A 160 5.68 -3.95 1.30
C LEU A 160 5.52 -5.41 1.68
N GLU A 161 5.01 -6.24 0.78
CA GLU A 161 4.85 -7.67 1.01
C GLU A 161 6.19 -8.33 1.31
N ASP A 162 7.20 -8.05 0.50
CA ASP A 162 8.54 -8.61 0.68
C ASP A 162 9.17 -8.16 2.00
N LYS A 163 8.99 -6.89 2.35
CA LYS A 163 9.50 -6.34 3.59
C LYS A 163 8.91 -7.05 4.81
N ILE A 164 7.59 -7.19 4.85
CA ILE A 164 6.89 -7.83 5.98
C ILE A 164 7.24 -9.30 6.06
N ASN A 165 7.29 -10.01 4.95
CA ASN A 165 7.59 -11.42 4.91
C ASN A 165 9.04 -11.70 5.30
N LEU A 166 9.98 -10.82 4.91
CA LEU A 166 11.37 -10.93 5.33
C LEU A 166 11.53 -10.71 6.83
N GLU A 167 10.84 -9.74 7.40
CA GLU A 167 10.86 -9.48 8.83
C GLU A 167 10.29 -10.68 9.62
N ALA A 168 9.22 -11.29 9.11
CA ALA A 168 8.63 -12.49 9.72
C ALA A 168 9.59 -13.66 9.67
N ASP A 169 10.26 -13.90 8.56
CA ASP A 169 11.25 -14.97 8.41
C ASP A 169 12.44 -14.76 9.35
N THR A 170 12.89 -13.52 9.50
CA THR A 170 13.99 -13.18 10.41
C THR A 170 13.60 -13.45 11.87
N LYS A 171 12.36 -13.20 12.26
CA LYS A 171 11.88 -13.48 13.62
C LYS A 171 11.71 -14.95 13.89
N LEU A 172 11.43 -15.75 12.87
CA LEU A 172 11.27 -17.19 12.97
C LEU A 172 12.61 -17.93 12.91
N GLY A 173 13.61 -17.30 12.36
CA GLY A 173 14.97 -17.79 12.33
C GLY A 173 15.72 -17.36 13.56
#